data_0f13cab9e99f63478dceec62e32f3520
#
_entry.id   0f13cab9e99f63478dceec62e32f3520
#
_cell.length_a   1.000
_cell.length_b   1.000
_cell.length_c   1.000
_cell.angle_alpha   90.00
_cell.angle_beta   90.00
_cell.angle_gamma   90.00
#
_symmetry.space_group_name_H-M   'P 1'
#
loop_
_entity.id
_entity.type
_entity.pdbx_description
1 polymer ?
#
loop_
_entity_poly.entity_id
_entity_poly.type
_entity_poly.pdbx_seq_one_letter_code
_entity_poly.pdbx_strand_id
1 'polypeptide(L)'
;MKELAHIPGRQGAPFLGMTPWLFRDFYGTLKKHHARYGLVSRIGIGFQKGVLVLGPDNCQQVLLDTGRNFSSQMGYRATASEWFGGAILSRDFDEHRMHRRVFQSAFKFDAMQGYSEGINDIIRDALAQWEGRAQIVFMPFIKELLMNVGAKIFYGIDELGDDATRFSHAFRLILEKGML
;
A
#
# COMPACT_ATOMS: atom_id res chain seq x y z
N MET A 1 7.30 28.94 1.45
CA MET A 1 7.29 28.66 2.91
C MET A 1 6.09 29.25 3.65
N LYS A 2 5.33 30.17 3.06
CA LYS A 2 4.16 30.81 3.71
C LYS A 2 2.87 29.98 3.66
N GLU A 3 2.74 29.03 2.72
CA GLU A 3 1.47 28.34 2.42
C GLU A 3 0.89 27.49 3.55
N LEU A 4 1.72 26.84 4.37
CA LEU A 4 1.26 26.01 5.50
C LEU A 4 1.36 26.69 6.87
N ALA A 5 1.68 27.98 6.93
CA ALA A 5 1.93 28.69 8.19
C ALA A 5 0.67 28.81 9.07
N HIS A 6 -0.50 28.81 8.45
CA HIS A 6 -1.80 28.87 9.11
C HIS A 6 -2.22 27.56 9.78
N ILE A 7 -1.60 26.43 9.42
CA ILE A 7 -1.91 25.12 9.99
C ILE A 7 -1.04 24.91 11.24
N PRO A 8 -1.63 24.58 12.41
CA PRO A 8 -0.86 24.30 13.61
C PRO A 8 0.05 23.08 13.41
N GLY A 9 1.19 23.04 14.06
CA GLY A 9 2.07 21.89 13.97
C GLY A 9 3.55 22.22 14.05
N ARG A 10 4.38 21.18 14.00
CA ARG A 10 5.83 21.24 14.06
C ARG A 10 6.44 20.48 12.89
N GLN A 11 7.41 21.09 12.24
CA GLN A 11 8.12 20.43 11.14
C GLN A 11 9.22 19.46 11.60
N GLY A 12 9.66 19.55 12.86
CA GLY A 12 10.75 18.71 13.39
C GLY A 12 12.13 19.34 13.23
N ALA A 13 13.17 18.52 13.14
CA ALA A 13 14.55 18.95 12.98
C ALA A 13 14.82 19.50 11.56
N PRO A 14 15.78 20.42 11.39
CA PRO A 14 16.22 20.85 10.07
C PRO A 14 16.59 19.64 9.21
N PHE A 15 16.17 19.64 7.93
CA PHE A 15 16.42 18.59 6.93
C PHE A 15 15.79 17.22 7.22
N LEU A 16 15.70 16.79 8.45
CA LEU A 16 15.19 15.47 8.83
C LEU A 16 13.70 15.46 9.20
N GLY A 17 13.12 16.62 9.45
CA GLY A 17 11.73 16.70 9.88
C GLY A 17 11.49 15.94 11.18
N MET A 18 10.37 15.22 11.25
CA MET A 18 10.00 14.34 12.36
C MET A 18 10.52 12.91 12.18
N THR A 19 11.22 12.61 11.08
CA THR A 19 11.68 11.27 10.71
C THR A 19 12.38 10.51 11.85
N PRO A 20 13.34 11.08 12.60
CA PRO A 20 14.03 10.35 13.68
C PRO A 20 13.07 9.86 14.78
N TRP A 21 12.09 10.67 15.12
CA TRP A 21 11.08 10.32 16.14
C TRP A 21 10.07 9.30 15.61
N LEU A 22 9.68 9.39 14.35
CA LEU A 22 8.79 8.43 13.70
C LEU A 22 9.44 7.04 13.58
N PHE A 23 10.73 6.97 13.24
CA PHE A 23 11.45 5.70 13.20
C PHE A 23 11.63 5.08 14.59
N ARG A 24 11.84 5.89 15.62
CA ARG A 24 12.02 5.41 16.99
C ARG A 24 10.71 4.90 17.62
N ASP A 25 9.65 5.66 17.47
CA ASP A 25 8.32 5.37 18.03
C ASP A 25 7.25 6.05 17.18
N PHE A 26 6.79 5.34 16.17
CA PHE A 26 5.81 5.86 15.20
C PHE A 26 4.50 6.29 15.87
N TYR A 27 3.88 5.35 16.58
CA TYR A 27 2.57 5.60 17.19
C TYR A 27 2.62 6.62 18.33
N GLY A 28 3.61 6.51 19.21
CA GLY A 28 3.77 7.47 20.30
C GLY A 28 4.07 8.88 19.82
N THR A 29 4.84 9.02 18.73
CA THR A 29 5.13 10.32 18.12
C THR A 29 3.86 10.92 17.53
N LEU A 30 3.07 10.16 16.76
CA LEU A 30 1.81 10.63 16.20
C LEU A 30 0.78 10.96 17.29
N LYS A 31 0.68 10.14 18.33
CA LYS A 31 -0.22 10.38 19.46
C LYS A 31 0.10 11.70 20.20
N LYS A 32 1.38 11.94 20.47
CA LYS A 32 1.86 13.20 21.09
C LYS A 32 1.61 14.39 20.17
N HIS A 33 1.85 14.22 18.86
CA HIS A 33 1.61 15.27 17.88
C HIS A 33 0.13 15.63 17.78
N HIS A 34 -0.74 14.63 17.69
CA HIS A 34 -2.19 14.79 17.72
C HIS A 34 -2.69 15.49 19.00
N ALA A 35 -2.24 15.02 20.16
CA ALA A 35 -2.64 15.64 21.44
C ALA A 35 -2.28 17.13 21.54
N ARG A 36 -1.20 17.55 20.87
CA ARG A 36 -0.73 18.93 20.91
C ARG A 36 -1.34 19.83 19.83
N TYR A 37 -1.60 19.28 18.63
CA TYR A 37 -1.93 20.09 17.45
C TYR A 37 -3.29 19.75 16.84
N GLY A 38 -3.97 18.71 17.34
CA GLY A 38 -5.28 18.28 16.85
C GLY A 38 -5.22 17.35 15.63
N LEU A 39 -6.40 17.19 15.01
CA LEU A 39 -6.62 16.22 13.93
C LEU A 39 -5.96 16.61 12.59
N VAL A 40 -5.81 17.91 12.36
CA VAL A 40 -5.16 18.42 11.13
C VAL A 40 -3.97 19.26 11.56
N SER A 41 -2.77 18.82 11.20
CA SER A 41 -1.56 19.48 11.68
C SER A 41 -0.39 19.37 10.70
N ARG A 42 0.49 20.36 10.75
CA ARG A 42 1.71 20.43 9.94
C ARG A 42 2.75 19.45 10.47
N ILE A 43 3.36 18.68 9.55
CA ILE A 43 4.45 17.74 9.86
C ILE A 43 5.54 17.84 8.80
N GLY A 44 6.78 17.56 9.16
CA GLY A 44 7.89 17.39 8.22
C GLY A 44 8.38 15.94 8.26
N ILE A 45 8.65 15.36 7.09
CA ILE A 45 9.26 14.03 6.94
C ILE A 45 10.43 14.17 5.97
N GLY A 46 11.66 14.00 6.45
CA GLY A 46 12.84 14.35 5.67
C GLY A 46 12.78 15.83 5.24
N PHE A 47 13.08 16.06 3.97
CA PHE A 47 12.99 17.38 3.36
C PHE A 47 11.56 17.84 3.01
N GLN A 48 10.61 16.91 3.10
CA GLN A 48 9.24 17.19 2.70
C GLN A 48 8.42 17.80 3.83
N LYS A 49 7.56 18.73 3.44
CA LYS A 49 6.57 19.34 4.32
C LYS A 49 5.22 18.79 3.96
N GLY A 50 4.47 18.35 4.97
CA GLY A 50 3.18 17.76 4.78
C GLY A 50 2.17 18.24 5.82
N VAL A 51 0.97 17.77 5.64
CA VAL A 51 -0.13 17.92 6.59
C VAL A 51 -0.53 16.51 7.02
N LEU A 52 -0.48 16.29 8.33
CA LEU A 52 -1.04 15.10 8.94
C LEU A 52 -2.55 15.31 9.08
N VAL A 53 -3.31 14.41 8.48
CA VAL A 53 -4.78 14.41 8.53
C VAL A 53 -5.22 13.17 9.29
N LEU A 54 -5.95 13.36 10.37
CA LEU A 54 -6.45 12.31 11.25
C LEU A 54 -7.96 12.43 11.43
N GLY A 55 -8.57 11.34 11.86
CA GLY A 55 -10.01 11.25 12.09
C GLY A 55 -10.80 10.84 10.84
N PRO A 56 -11.91 10.12 11.03
CA PRO A 56 -12.67 9.52 9.93
C PRO A 56 -13.20 10.57 8.95
N ASP A 57 -13.77 11.65 9.44
CA ASP A 57 -14.39 12.68 8.60
C ASP A 57 -13.37 13.42 7.73
N ASN A 58 -12.23 13.79 8.32
CA ASN A 58 -11.15 14.45 7.59
C ASN A 58 -10.51 13.51 6.56
N CYS A 59 -10.29 12.25 6.94
CA CYS A 59 -9.77 11.24 6.01
C CYS A 59 -10.75 10.99 4.86
N GLN A 60 -12.04 10.93 5.14
CA GLN A 60 -13.08 10.79 4.13
C GLN A 60 -13.04 11.94 3.11
N GLN A 61 -12.90 13.19 3.56
CA GLN A 61 -12.78 14.34 2.67
C GLN A 61 -11.57 14.24 1.74
N VAL A 62 -10.41 13.81 2.26
CA VAL A 62 -9.20 13.63 1.44
C VAL A 62 -9.35 12.47 0.46
N LEU A 63 -9.92 11.33 0.90
CA LEU A 63 -10.03 10.12 0.09
C LEU A 63 -11.11 10.23 -1.00
N LEU A 64 -12.22 10.90 -0.73
CA LEU A 64 -13.28 11.11 -1.72
C LEU A 64 -12.93 12.23 -2.71
N ASP A 65 -12.22 13.24 -2.26
CA ASP A 65 -11.74 14.38 -3.04
C ASP A 65 -12.69 14.86 -4.15
N THR A 66 -13.93 15.12 -3.79
CA THR A 66 -14.96 15.58 -4.73
C THR A 66 -14.59 16.88 -5.45
N GLY A 67 -13.75 17.69 -4.81
CA GLY A 67 -13.24 18.96 -5.34
C GLY A 67 -11.99 18.84 -6.22
N ARG A 68 -11.42 17.64 -6.39
CA ARG A 68 -10.16 17.41 -7.14
C ARG A 68 -8.99 18.25 -6.60
N ASN A 69 -8.87 18.33 -5.28
CA ASN A 69 -7.88 19.17 -4.60
C ASN A 69 -6.57 18.42 -4.31
N PHE A 70 -6.58 17.10 -4.36
CA PHE A 70 -5.46 16.24 -3.98
C PHE A 70 -4.95 15.45 -5.16
N SER A 71 -3.63 15.38 -5.30
CA SER A 71 -2.95 14.63 -6.35
C SER A 71 -2.18 13.47 -5.77
N SER A 72 -2.61 12.24 -6.08
CA SER A 72 -1.87 11.02 -5.78
C SER A 72 -0.56 10.97 -6.56
N GLN A 73 -0.59 11.40 -7.84
CA GLN A 73 0.60 11.44 -8.69
C GLN A 73 1.72 12.29 -8.07
N MET A 74 1.38 13.50 -7.59
CA MET A 74 2.36 14.38 -6.95
C MET A 74 2.89 13.78 -5.64
N GLY A 75 2.03 13.13 -4.86
CA GLY A 75 2.41 12.47 -3.61
C GLY A 75 3.38 11.30 -3.85
N TYR A 76 3.05 10.40 -4.75
CA TYR A 76 3.88 9.24 -5.06
C TYR A 76 5.16 9.59 -5.85
N ARG A 77 5.17 10.71 -6.59
CA ARG A 77 6.35 11.16 -7.33
C ARG A 77 7.58 11.31 -6.43
N ALA A 78 7.39 11.71 -5.20
CA ALA A 78 8.48 11.94 -4.26
C ALA A 78 8.97 10.67 -3.54
N THR A 79 8.17 9.59 -3.55
CA THR A 79 8.45 8.40 -2.72
C THR A 79 8.51 7.10 -3.51
N ALA A 80 7.74 6.95 -4.57
CA ALA A 80 7.53 5.67 -5.22
C ALA A 80 7.43 5.73 -6.75
N SER A 81 7.80 6.86 -7.38
CA SER A 81 7.64 7.03 -8.83
C SER A 81 8.48 6.05 -9.66
N GLU A 82 9.63 5.65 -9.15
CA GLU A 82 10.50 4.67 -9.83
C GLU A 82 9.88 3.28 -9.87
N TRP A 83 9.05 2.94 -8.87
CA TRP A 83 8.43 1.63 -8.73
C TRP A 83 7.02 1.55 -9.29
N PHE A 84 6.23 2.61 -9.12
CA PHE A 84 4.83 2.67 -9.49
C PHE A 84 4.51 3.74 -10.53
N GLY A 85 5.53 4.19 -11.28
CA GLY A 85 5.33 5.13 -12.36
C GLY A 85 4.33 4.60 -13.39
N GLY A 86 3.25 5.33 -13.62
CA GLY A 86 2.19 4.91 -14.53
C GLY A 86 1.17 3.90 -13.96
N ALA A 87 1.38 3.36 -12.76
CA ALA A 87 0.39 2.52 -12.10
C ALA A 87 -0.85 3.33 -11.67
N ILE A 88 -1.97 2.65 -11.46
CA ILE A 88 -3.24 3.30 -11.07
C ILE A 88 -3.11 4.17 -9.81
N LEU A 89 -2.25 3.79 -8.86
CA LEU A 89 -1.97 4.54 -7.64
C LEU A 89 -1.31 5.91 -7.90
N SER A 90 -0.58 6.04 -9.00
CA SER A 90 0.14 7.26 -9.38
C SER A 90 -0.59 8.07 -10.47
N ARG A 91 -1.88 7.87 -10.62
CA ARG A 91 -2.72 8.60 -11.57
C ARG A 91 -3.76 9.43 -10.85
N ASP A 92 -4.14 10.55 -11.46
CA ASP A 92 -5.12 11.46 -10.90
C ASP A 92 -6.39 11.55 -11.76
N PHE A 93 -7.45 12.00 -11.14
CA PHE A 93 -8.70 12.48 -11.74
C PHE A 93 -9.29 11.57 -12.84
N ASP A 94 -9.40 12.07 -14.06
CA ASP A 94 -10.05 11.34 -15.14
C ASP A 94 -9.21 10.17 -15.65
N GLU A 95 -7.89 10.29 -15.61
CA GLU A 95 -6.98 9.20 -15.95
C GLU A 95 -7.10 8.05 -14.93
N HIS A 96 -7.07 8.37 -13.64
CA HIS A 96 -7.33 7.40 -12.58
C HIS A 96 -8.71 6.73 -12.75
N ARG A 97 -9.75 7.53 -13.03
CA ARG A 97 -11.12 7.04 -13.22
C ARG A 97 -11.22 6.09 -14.42
N MET A 98 -10.55 6.40 -15.52
CA MET A 98 -10.49 5.55 -16.70
C MET A 98 -9.84 4.20 -16.37
N HIS A 99 -8.65 4.21 -15.78
CA HIS A 99 -7.96 2.98 -15.39
C HIS A 99 -8.78 2.16 -14.38
N ARG A 100 -9.35 2.81 -13.37
CA ARG A 100 -10.19 2.13 -12.38
C ARG A 100 -11.40 1.44 -13.03
N ARG A 101 -12.02 2.04 -14.03
CA ARG A 101 -13.14 1.45 -14.76
C ARG A 101 -12.73 0.16 -15.50
N VAL A 102 -11.55 0.13 -16.08
CA VAL A 102 -11.00 -1.08 -16.71
C VAL A 102 -10.82 -2.18 -15.66
N PHE A 103 -10.18 -1.86 -14.54
CA PHE A 103 -10.00 -2.83 -13.47
C PHE A 103 -11.30 -3.33 -12.84
N GLN A 104 -12.32 -2.48 -12.73
CA GLN A 104 -13.60 -2.87 -12.14
C GLN A 104 -14.26 -4.05 -12.86
N SER A 105 -13.99 -4.27 -14.14
CA SER A 105 -14.53 -5.40 -14.88
C SER A 105 -14.05 -6.75 -14.33
N ALA A 106 -12.79 -6.80 -13.86
CA ALA A 106 -12.18 -7.99 -13.28
C ALA A 106 -12.69 -8.30 -11.85
N PHE A 107 -13.36 -7.35 -11.20
CA PHE A 107 -13.89 -7.49 -9.84
C PHE A 107 -15.43 -7.55 -9.79
N LYS A 108 -16.07 -7.88 -10.93
CA LYS A 108 -17.51 -8.14 -10.94
C LYS A 108 -17.80 -9.47 -10.24
N PHE A 109 -19.05 -9.61 -9.77
CA PHE A 109 -19.48 -10.78 -9.00
C PHE A 109 -19.17 -12.10 -9.73
N ASP A 110 -19.51 -12.20 -11.02
CA ASP A 110 -19.32 -13.41 -11.82
C ASP A 110 -17.82 -13.77 -11.96
N ALA A 111 -16.97 -12.75 -12.16
CA ALA A 111 -15.51 -12.94 -12.20
C ALA A 111 -14.97 -13.42 -10.83
N MET A 112 -15.44 -12.81 -9.75
CA MET A 112 -15.05 -13.20 -8.38
C MET A 112 -15.50 -14.62 -8.04
N GLN A 113 -16.67 -15.04 -8.51
CA GLN A 113 -17.14 -16.41 -8.32
C GLN A 113 -16.23 -17.42 -9.05
N GLY A 114 -15.87 -17.14 -10.30
CA GLY A 114 -14.92 -17.98 -11.06
C GLY A 114 -13.54 -18.08 -10.39
N TYR A 115 -13.06 -16.99 -9.78
CA TYR A 115 -11.80 -17.03 -9.04
C TYR A 115 -11.89 -17.89 -7.78
N SER A 116 -13.04 -17.93 -7.10
CA SER A 116 -13.20 -18.64 -5.83
C SER A 116 -12.96 -20.13 -5.96
N GLU A 117 -13.33 -20.75 -7.06
CA GLU A 117 -13.11 -22.18 -7.32
C GLU A 117 -11.60 -22.48 -7.40
N GLY A 118 -10.88 -21.76 -8.24
CA GLY A 118 -9.44 -21.93 -8.39
C GLY A 118 -8.64 -21.58 -7.11
N ILE A 119 -9.09 -20.59 -6.34
CA ILE A 119 -8.48 -20.25 -5.04
C ILE A 119 -8.64 -21.39 -4.04
N ASN A 120 -9.82 -22.00 -3.97
CA ASN A 120 -10.08 -23.10 -3.04
C ASN A 120 -9.18 -24.31 -3.31
N ASP A 121 -8.89 -24.60 -4.57
CA ASP A 121 -7.98 -25.68 -4.93
C ASP A 121 -6.55 -25.38 -4.47
N ILE A 122 -6.05 -24.18 -4.77
CA ILE A 122 -4.71 -23.73 -4.32
C ILE A 122 -4.59 -23.77 -2.79
N ILE A 123 -5.63 -23.34 -2.07
CA ILE A 123 -5.64 -23.39 -0.59
C ILE A 123 -5.63 -24.83 -0.09
N ARG A 124 -6.43 -25.71 -0.69
CA ARG A 124 -6.48 -27.14 -0.31
C ARG A 124 -5.11 -27.79 -0.48
N ASP A 125 -4.47 -27.59 -1.62
CA ASP A 125 -3.16 -28.16 -1.93
C ASP A 125 -2.06 -27.63 -1.00
N ALA A 126 -2.10 -26.32 -0.69
CA ALA A 126 -1.18 -25.73 0.27
C ALA A 126 -1.40 -26.27 1.69
N LEU A 127 -2.65 -26.43 2.14
CA LEU A 127 -2.95 -26.97 3.45
C LEU A 127 -2.57 -28.45 3.58
N ALA A 128 -2.72 -29.24 2.50
CA ALA A 128 -2.30 -30.64 2.49
C ALA A 128 -0.80 -30.80 2.80
N GLN A 129 0.03 -29.83 2.42
CA GLN A 129 1.45 -29.84 2.76
C GLN A 129 1.74 -29.64 4.25
N TRP A 130 0.76 -29.20 5.03
CA TRP A 130 0.89 -29.00 6.47
C TRP A 130 0.49 -30.24 7.27
N GLU A 131 -0.25 -31.15 6.65
CA GLU A 131 -0.70 -32.36 7.32
C GLU A 131 0.49 -33.20 7.83
N GLY A 132 0.37 -33.68 9.05
CA GLY A 132 1.40 -34.48 9.70
C GLY A 132 2.63 -33.73 10.19
N ARG A 133 2.72 -32.40 10.01
CA ARG A 133 3.82 -31.59 10.53
C ARG A 133 3.54 -31.17 11.97
N ALA A 134 4.47 -31.47 12.88
CA ALA A 134 4.38 -31.03 14.28
C ALA A 134 4.52 -29.52 14.45
N GLN A 135 5.21 -28.85 13.52
CA GLN A 135 5.45 -27.40 13.54
C GLN A 135 5.59 -26.87 12.12
N ILE A 136 5.04 -25.69 11.88
CA ILE A 136 5.16 -24.97 10.61
C ILE A 136 5.67 -23.54 10.86
N VAL A 137 6.48 -23.00 9.93
CA VAL A 137 6.85 -21.59 9.91
C VAL A 137 5.83 -20.86 9.06
N PHE A 138 4.84 -20.25 9.70
CA PHE A 138 3.64 -19.70 9.05
C PHE A 138 3.93 -18.63 7.98
N MET A 139 4.81 -17.65 8.27
CA MET A 139 5.03 -16.51 7.39
C MET A 139 5.56 -16.84 5.98
N PRO A 140 6.55 -17.73 5.81
CA PRO A 140 6.95 -18.16 4.47
C PRO A 140 5.81 -18.85 3.71
N PHE A 141 5.09 -19.75 4.37
CA PHE A 141 3.97 -20.48 3.76
C PHE A 141 2.86 -19.55 3.28
N ILE A 142 2.42 -18.63 4.12
CA ILE A 142 1.33 -17.73 3.73
C ILE A 142 1.75 -16.76 2.59
N LYS A 143 3.02 -16.36 2.56
CA LYS A 143 3.54 -15.56 1.45
C LYS A 143 3.52 -16.33 0.13
N GLU A 144 3.93 -17.59 0.15
CA GLU A 144 3.90 -18.47 -1.02
C GLU A 144 2.46 -18.73 -1.48
N LEU A 145 1.57 -19.06 -0.55
CA LEU A 145 0.14 -19.24 -0.85
C LEU A 145 -0.47 -17.98 -1.50
N LEU A 146 -0.25 -16.80 -0.91
CA LEU A 146 -0.76 -15.54 -1.46
C LEU A 146 -0.16 -15.22 -2.83
N MET A 147 1.09 -15.61 -3.07
CA MET A 147 1.73 -15.44 -4.37
C MET A 147 1.08 -16.33 -5.43
N ASN A 148 0.83 -17.59 -5.12
CA ASN A 148 0.17 -18.54 -6.02
C ASN A 148 -1.26 -18.10 -6.34
N VAL A 149 -2.02 -17.67 -5.33
CA VAL A 149 -3.36 -17.10 -5.51
C VAL A 149 -3.32 -15.86 -6.40
N GLY A 150 -2.37 -14.94 -6.16
CA GLY A 150 -2.20 -13.75 -6.98
C GLY A 150 -1.83 -14.05 -8.43
N ALA A 151 -0.94 -15.02 -8.65
CA ALA A 151 -0.54 -15.45 -9.97
C ALA A 151 -1.71 -16.05 -10.77
N LYS A 152 -2.52 -16.88 -10.13
CA LYS A 152 -3.74 -17.44 -10.74
C LYS A 152 -4.73 -16.35 -11.11
N ILE A 153 -5.06 -15.47 -10.18
CA ILE A 153 -6.13 -14.47 -10.38
C ILE A 153 -5.72 -13.38 -11.36
N PHE A 154 -4.51 -12.83 -11.20
CA PHE A 154 -4.11 -11.63 -11.95
C PHE A 154 -3.40 -11.93 -13.26
N TYR A 155 -2.76 -13.10 -13.38
CA TYR A 155 -2.00 -13.46 -14.56
C TYR A 155 -2.54 -14.70 -15.28
N GLY A 156 -3.54 -15.40 -14.72
CA GLY A 156 -4.12 -16.61 -15.31
C GLY A 156 -3.14 -17.77 -15.37
N ILE A 157 -2.14 -17.79 -14.49
CA ILE A 157 -1.13 -18.85 -14.45
C ILE A 157 -1.65 -19.98 -13.58
N ASP A 158 -2.02 -21.09 -14.21
CA ASP A 158 -2.62 -22.27 -13.54
C ASP A 158 -1.60 -23.12 -12.80
N GLU A 159 -0.42 -23.27 -13.37
CA GLU A 159 0.69 -24.04 -12.78
C GLU A 159 1.95 -23.17 -12.86
N LEU A 160 2.38 -22.72 -11.71
CA LEU A 160 3.58 -21.91 -11.63
C LEU A 160 4.87 -22.76 -11.69
N GLY A 161 4.84 -24.07 -11.47
CA GLY A 161 6.01 -24.94 -11.55
C GLY A 161 7.29 -24.26 -11.02
N ASP A 162 8.40 -24.46 -11.71
CA ASP A 162 9.68 -23.79 -11.40
C ASP A 162 9.63 -22.26 -11.60
N ASP A 163 8.75 -21.76 -12.48
CA ASP A 163 8.61 -20.32 -12.74
C ASP A 163 7.90 -19.60 -11.60
N ALA A 164 7.06 -20.29 -10.79
CA ALA A 164 6.48 -19.71 -9.58
C ALA A 164 7.54 -19.32 -8.56
N THR A 165 8.47 -20.21 -8.34
CA THR A 165 9.58 -19.98 -7.42
C THR A 165 10.42 -18.80 -7.88
N ARG A 166 10.72 -18.73 -9.18
CA ARG A 166 11.46 -17.63 -9.81
C ARG A 166 10.71 -16.31 -9.72
N PHE A 167 9.41 -16.31 -10.02
CA PHE A 167 8.55 -15.14 -9.94
C PHE A 167 8.42 -14.64 -8.47
N SER A 168 8.15 -15.57 -7.55
CA SER A 168 8.07 -15.27 -6.11
C SER A 168 9.39 -14.70 -5.58
N HIS A 169 10.52 -15.26 -6.00
CA HIS A 169 11.84 -14.76 -5.62
C HIS A 169 12.12 -13.37 -6.21
N ALA A 170 11.82 -13.15 -7.49
CA ALA A 170 11.99 -11.84 -8.13
C ALA A 170 11.11 -10.77 -7.49
N PHE A 171 9.84 -11.09 -7.21
CA PHE A 171 8.91 -10.17 -6.54
C PHE A 171 9.37 -9.83 -5.12
N ARG A 172 9.87 -10.82 -4.38
CA ARG A 172 10.43 -10.60 -3.05
C ARG A 172 11.65 -9.68 -3.10
N LEU A 173 12.56 -9.88 -4.06
CA LEU A 173 13.73 -9.01 -4.24
C LEU A 173 13.32 -7.56 -4.55
N ILE A 174 12.28 -7.36 -5.35
CA ILE A 174 11.73 -6.03 -5.63
C ILE A 174 11.22 -5.40 -4.35
N LEU A 175 10.44 -6.11 -3.55
CA LEU A 175 9.91 -5.57 -2.29
C LEU A 175 11.01 -5.29 -1.26
N GLU A 176 11.97 -6.20 -1.10
CA GLU A 176 13.05 -6.06 -0.12
C GLU A 176 14.03 -4.93 -0.48
N LYS A 177 14.34 -4.76 -1.77
CA LYS A 177 15.28 -3.73 -2.23
C LYS A 177 14.62 -2.40 -2.58
N GLY A 178 13.34 -2.40 -2.86
CA GLY A 178 12.60 -1.20 -3.24
C GLY A 178 11.98 -0.46 -2.06
N MET A 179 11.95 -1.06 -0.87
CA MET A 179 11.44 -0.41 0.34
C MET A 179 12.56 0.09 1.27
N LEU A 180 13.83 0.01 0.86
CA LEU A 180 14.99 0.62 1.51
C LEU A 180 15.35 1.93 0.83
#